data_c9eddb6b9d736550c9367e2a05d56a10
#
_entry.id   c9eddb6b9d736550c9367e2a05d56a10
#
_cell.length_a   1.000
_cell.length_b   1.000
_cell.length_c   1.000
_cell.angle_alpha   90.00
_cell.angle_beta   90.00
_cell.angle_gamma   90.00
#
_symmetry.space_group_name_H-M   'P 1'
#
loop_
_entity.id
_entity.type
_entity.pdbx_description
1 polymer ?
#
loop_
_entity_poly.entity_id
_entity_poly.type
_entity_poly.pdbx_seq_one_letter_code
_entity_poly.pdbx_strand_id
1 'polypeptide(L)'
;KDARKLAAKNFDVFRKYGIKRIVTNCPSCYHMFGEVYPSLVRDWDITVEHATGVILNALKRKRIRFKGSDEDRELVAYHDPCHLGRYSGIFEEPREVIEILGGKIFESKYNRENAICCGGGGGVRANFPEIAKAVAKKKSSFIPEHVGKVISPCGLCYANIKSATERSVEFSDFVVRKLRGMR
;
A
#
# COMPACT_ATOMS: atom_id res chain seq x y z
N LYS A 1 -3.16 9.80 -26.31
CA LYS A 1 -4.38 10.57 -26.65
C LYS A 1 -5.54 10.22 -25.72
N ASP A 2 -5.83 8.95 -25.52
CA ASP A 2 -6.99 8.51 -24.72
C ASP A 2 -6.82 8.71 -23.20
N ALA A 3 -5.59 8.50 -22.67
CA ALA A 3 -5.30 8.76 -21.27
C ALA A 3 -5.54 10.23 -20.88
N ARG A 4 -5.15 11.18 -21.75
CA ARG A 4 -5.41 12.62 -21.52
C ARG A 4 -6.90 12.94 -21.51
N LYS A 5 -7.67 12.38 -22.44
CA LYS A 5 -9.13 12.56 -22.47
C LYS A 5 -9.80 12.04 -21.20
N LEU A 6 -9.38 10.85 -20.73
CA LEU A 6 -9.89 10.27 -19.49
C LEU A 6 -9.51 11.11 -18.28
N ALA A 7 -8.27 11.56 -18.19
CA ALA A 7 -7.79 12.41 -17.11
C ALA A 7 -8.58 13.74 -17.05
N ALA A 8 -8.79 14.39 -18.20
CA ALA A 8 -9.58 15.60 -18.28
C ALA A 8 -11.03 15.38 -17.82
N LYS A 9 -11.69 14.31 -18.32
CA LYS A 9 -13.05 13.95 -17.90
C LYS A 9 -13.15 13.73 -16.39
N ASN A 10 -12.20 13.02 -15.80
CA ASN A 10 -12.19 12.79 -14.35
C ASN A 10 -11.97 14.10 -13.59
N PHE A 11 -11.10 14.97 -14.07
CA PHE A 11 -10.85 16.26 -13.45
C PHE A 11 -12.08 17.16 -13.49
N ASP A 12 -12.82 17.18 -14.61
CA ASP A 12 -14.09 17.90 -14.71
C ASP A 12 -15.10 17.42 -13.65
N VAL A 13 -15.17 16.11 -13.42
CA VAL A 13 -15.99 15.53 -12.35
C VAL A 13 -15.53 16.00 -10.98
N PHE A 14 -14.22 15.96 -10.70
CA PHE A 14 -13.68 16.42 -9.42
C PHE A 14 -13.97 17.91 -9.18
N ARG A 15 -13.81 18.75 -10.20
CA ARG A 15 -14.15 20.19 -10.13
C ARG A 15 -15.63 20.41 -9.89
N LYS A 16 -16.50 19.68 -10.59
CA LYS A 16 -17.96 19.78 -10.42
C LYS A 16 -18.38 19.53 -8.97
N TYR A 17 -17.71 18.61 -8.26
CA TYR A 17 -18.00 18.29 -6.87
C TYR A 17 -17.10 19.03 -5.87
N GLY A 18 -16.31 20.00 -6.31
CA GLY A 18 -15.44 20.80 -5.44
C GLY A 18 -14.32 20.01 -4.75
N ILE A 19 -13.90 18.87 -5.34
CA ILE A 19 -12.86 18.03 -4.76
C ILE A 19 -11.51 18.75 -4.84
N LYS A 20 -10.89 18.96 -3.69
CA LYS A 20 -9.55 19.56 -3.55
C LYS A 20 -8.53 18.58 -2.96
N ARG A 21 -8.98 17.46 -2.46
CA ARG A 21 -8.11 16.46 -1.82
C ARG A 21 -8.60 15.05 -2.14
N ILE A 22 -7.66 14.20 -2.55
CA ILE A 22 -7.88 12.75 -2.76
C ILE A 22 -7.00 11.99 -1.78
N VAL A 23 -7.61 11.08 -1.03
CA VAL A 23 -6.87 10.08 -0.23
C VAL A 23 -7.15 8.71 -0.83
N THR A 24 -6.11 7.96 -1.09
CA THR A 24 -6.23 6.61 -1.68
C THR A 24 -5.36 5.59 -0.96
N ASN A 25 -5.83 4.36 -0.82
CA ASN A 25 -5.05 3.21 -0.35
C ASN A 25 -4.46 2.38 -1.50
N CYS A 26 -4.59 2.86 -2.74
CA CYS A 26 -4.03 2.21 -3.92
C CYS A 26 -2.79 2.96 -4.40
N PRO A 27 -1.58 2.36 -4.31
CA PRO A 27 -0.35 3.00 -4.76
C PRO A 27 -0.36 3.42 -6.23
N SER A 28 -0.98 2.62 -7.11
CA SER A 28 -1.09 2.98 -8.53
C SER A 28 -1.99 4.19 -8.74
N CYS A 29 -3.11 4.29 -7.99
CA CYS A 29 -3.98 5.46 -8.04
C CYS A 29 -3.27 6.70 -7.47
N TYR A 30 -2.51 6.54 -6.37
CA TYR A 30 -1.71 7.61 -5.80
C TYR A 30 -0.71 8.17 -6.82
N HIS A 31 0.07 7.29 -7.44
CA HIS A 31 1.02 7.67 -8.50
C HIS A 31 0.31 8.34 -9.70
N MET A 32 -0.81 7.76 -10.15
CA MET A 32 -1.54 8.33 -11.29
C MET A 32 -2.09 9.72 -11.01
N PHE A 33 -2.77 9.92 -9.88
CA PHE A 33 -3.36 11.22 -9.55
C PHE A 33 -2.31 12.25 -9.09
N GLY A 34 -1.27 11.82 -8.38
CA GLY A 34 -0.23 12.71 -7.84
C GLY A 34 0.83 13.11 -8.86
N GLU A 35 1.22 12.19 -9.74
CA GLU A 35 2.36 12.40 -10.65
C GLU A 35 1.93 12.52 -12.11
N VAL A 36 1.03 11.63 -12.57
CA VAL A 36 0.72 11.55 -14.01
C VAL A 36 -0.35 12.57 -14.41
N TYR A 37 -1.43 12.72 -13.64
CA TYR A 37 -2.50 13.65 -13.97
C TYR A 37 -2.04 15.11 -14.06
N PRO A 38 -1.17 15.63 -13.17
CA PRO A 38 -0.61 16.97 -13.30
C PRO A 38 0.08 17.23 -14.67
N SER A 39 0.68 16.19 -15.27
CA SER A 39 1.30 16.31 -16.61
C SER A 39 0.31 16.22 -17.78
N LEU A 40 -0.88 15.69 -17.54
CA LEU A 40 -1.90 15.46 -18.57
C LEU A 40 -2.98 16.53 -18.59
N VAL A 41 -3.28 17.12 -17.45
CA VAL A 41 -4.40 18.05 -17.23
C VAL A 41 -3.84 19.41 -16.82
N ARG A 42 -4.23 20.47 -17.58
CA ARG A 42 -3.90 21.84 -17.20
C ARG A 42 -4.66 22.22 -15.91
N ASP A 43 -4.02 23.04 -15.10
CA ASP A 43 -4.61 23.62 -13.87
C ASP A 43 -5.02 22.56 -12.82
N TRP A 44 -4.32 21.42 -12.80
CA TRP A 44 -4.51 20.42 -11.76
C TRP A 44 -4.18 21.01 -10.38
N ASP A 45 -5.18 21.12 -9.51
CA ASP A 45 -5.10 21.78 -8.20
C ASP A 45 -5.56 20.87 -7.04
N ILE A 46 -5.52 19.55 -7.25
CA ILE A 46 -5.95 18.56 -6.27
C ILE A 46 -4.73 18.00 -5.53
N THR A 47 -4.76 18.10 -4.20
CA THR A 47 -3.78 17.43 -3.34
C THR A 47 -4.07 15.94 -3.27
N VAL A 48 -3.07 15.10 -3.49
CA VAL A 48 -3.20 13.64 -3.45
C VAL A 48 -2.33 13.07 -2.34
N GLU A 49 -2.91 12.23 -1.50
CA GLU A 49 -2.21 11.60 -0.38
C GLU A 49 -2.45 10.09 -0.39
N HIS A 50 -1.44 9.33 -0.05
CA HIS A 50 -1.61 7.91 0.24
C HIS A 50 -2.09 7.71 1.67
N ALA A 51 -2.97 6.74 1.89
CA ALA A 51 -3.58 6.49 3.20
C ALA A 51 -2.55 6.23 4.32
N THR A 52 -1.39 5.65 3.99
CA THR A 52 -0.30 5.42 4.96
C THR A 52 0.18 6.72 5.61
N GLY A 53 0.42 7.77 4.82
CA GLY A 53 0.84 9.07 5.34
C GLY A 53 -0.26 9.77 6.17
N VAL A 54 -1.52 9.66 5.73
CA VAL A 54 -2.67 10.23 6.46
C VAL A 54 -2.83 9.54 7.82
N ILE A 55 -2.72 8.20 7.87
CA ILE A 55 -2.82 7.43 9.11
C ILE A 55 -1.64 7.75 10.04
N LEU A 56 -0.42 7.79 9.51
CA LEU A 56 0.77 8.15 10.29
C LEU A 56 0.62 9.52 10.94
N ASN A 57 0.17 10.51 10.17
CA ASN A 57 -0.06 11.86 10.66
C ASN A 57 -1.12 11.90 11.78
N ALA A 58 -2.21 11.13 11.63
CA ALA A 58 -3.25 11.02 12.62
C ALA A 58 -2.75 10.37 13.93
N LEU A 59 -1.89 9.35 13.83
CA LEU A 59 -1.25 8.70 14.98
C LEU A 59 -0.26 9.65 15.67
N LYS A 60 0.66 10.29 14.93
CA LYS A 60 1.63 11.25 15.47
C LYS A 60 0.96 12.44 16.16
N ARG A 61 -0.14 12.94 15.60
CA ARG A 61 -0.94 14.02 16.21
C ARG A 61 -1.93 13.55 17.30
N LYS A 62 -1.90 12.27 17.68
CA LYS A 62 -2.78 11.66 18.69
C LYS A 62 -4.28 11.82 18.40
N ARG A 63 -4.66 12.04 17.12
CA ARG A 63 -6.07 12.07 16.68
C ARG A 63 -6.70 10.68 16.71
N ILE A 64 -5.90 9.66 16.47
CA ILE A 64 -6.22 8.25 16.71
C ILE A 64 -5.17 7.69 17.67
N ARG A 65 -5.57 6.75 18.53
CA ARG A 65 -4.68 6.19 19.56
C ARG A 65 -4.71 4.68 19.50
N PHE A 66 -3.55 4.08 19.54
CA PHE A 66 -3.38 2.66 19.82
C PHE A 66 -3.30 2.46 21.33
N LYS A 67 -4.07 1.48 21.84
CA LYS A 67 -4.15 1.15 23.27
C LYS A 67 -3.48 -0.19 23.61
N GLY A 68 -2.68 -0.74 22.67
CA GLY A 68 -1.97 -2.00 22.90
C GLY A 68 -0.81 -1.84 23.88
N SER A 69 -0.44 -2.96 24.49
CA SER A 69 0.73 -3.12 25.36
C SER A 69 1.91 -3.72 24.59
N ASP A 70 3.08 -3.82 25.23
CA ASP A 70 4.23 -4.53 24.67
C ASP A 70 3.97 -6.03 24.42
N GLU A 71 3.05 -6.63 25.16
CA GLU A 71 2.61 -8.02 24.99
C GLU A 71 1.81 -8.23 23.69
N ASP A 72 1.23 -7.16 23.14
CA ASP A 72 0.48 -7.18 21.88
C ASP A 72 1.39 -7.08 20.63
N ARG A 73 2.71 -7.02 20.83
CA ARG A 73 3.67 -6.97 19.73
C ARG A 73 3.72 -8.27 18.96
N GLU A 74 3.66 -8.17 17.65
CA GLU A 74 3.74 -9.33 16.75
C GLU A 74 4.81 -9.15 15.68
N LEU A 75 5.50 -10.25 15.35
CA LEU A 75 6.48 -10.26 14.26
C LEU A 75 5.75 -10.33 12.92
N VAL A 76 5.97 -9.33 12.08
CA VAL A 76 5.34 -9.19 10.76
C VAL A 76 6.39 -8.91 9.70
N ALA A 77 6.12 -9.26 8.45
CA ALA A 77 6.90 -8.78 7.32
C ALA A 77 6.13 -7.65 6.61
N TYR A 78 6.86 -6.73 6.04
CA TYR A 78 6.31 -5.70 5.19
C TYR A 78 6.70 -5.93 3.73
N HIS A 79 5.74 -5.83 2.83
CA HIS A 79 5.97 -5.83 1.39
C HIS A 79 5.91 -4.42 0.84
N ASP A 80 7.02 -3.93 0.30
CA ASP A 80 7.08 -2.66 -0.42
C ASP A 80 6.41 -2.76 -1.80
N PRO A 81 5.22 -2.15 -2.02
CA PRO A 81 4.62 -2.12 -3.34
C PRO A 81 5.43 -1.24 -4.28
N CYS A 82 5.63 -1.72 -5.51
CA CYS A 82 6.48 -1.02 -6.47
C CYS A 82 6.05 0.44 -6.74
N HIS A 83 4.74 0.70 -6.85
CA HIS A 83 4.24 2.06 -7.10
C HIS A 83 4.31 2.96 -5.85
N LEU A 84 4.23 2.41 -4.64
CA LEU A 84 4.38 3.21 -3.44
C LEU A 84 5.85 3.52 -3.15
N GLY A 85 6.70 2.48 -3.17
CA GLY A 85 8.14 2.62 -2.91
C GLY A 85 8.88 3.23 -4.10
N ARG A 86 9.17 2.41 -5.13
CA ARG A 86 10.06 2.82 -6.23
C ARG A 86 9.57 3.98 -7.07
N TYR A 87 8.26 4.11 -7.30
CA TYR A 87 7.71 5.21 -8.11
C TYR A 87 7.42 6.47 -7.29
N SER A 88 7.04 6.34 -6.02
CA SER A 88 6.59 7.48 -5.21
C SER A 88 7.48 7.77 -3.99
N GLY A 89 8.56 7.01 -3.76
CA GLY A 89 9.53 7.24 -2.70
C GLY A 89 9.02 6.97 -1.27
N ILE A 90 7.83 6.38 -1.12
CA ILE A 90 7.20 6.14 0.17
C ILE A 90 7.60 4.75 0.69
N PHE A 91 8.56 4.71 1.61
CA PHE A 91 9.09 3.48 2.21
C PHE A 91 8.86 3.41 3.71
N GLU A 92 9.04 4.53 4.42
CA GLU A 92 9.11 4.54 5.88
C GLU A 92 7.76 4.78 6.56
N GLU A 93 6.87 5.58 5.97
CA GLU A 93 5.57 5.90 6.57
C GLU A 93 4.74 4.66 6.91
N PRO A 94 4.61 3.64 6.02
CA PRO A 94 3.89 2.43 6.37
C PRO A 94 4.59 1.61 7.45
N ARG A 95 5.93 1.63 7.50
CA ARG A 95 6.74 0.97 8.55
C ARG A 95 6.49 1.61 9.90
N GLU A 96 6.59 2.93 9.98
CA GLU A 96 6.31 3.67 11.22
C GLU A 96 4.88 3.39 11.73
N VAL A 97 3.89 3.33 10.84
CA VAL A 97 2.51 2.98 11.24
C VAL A 97 2.45 1.58 11.86
N ILE A 98 3.09 0.60 11.20
CA ILE A 98 3.12 -0.78 11.69
C ILE A 98 3.78 -0.85 13.08
N GLU A 99 4.90 -0.17 13.27
CA GLU A 99 5.66 -0.15 14.53
C GLU A 99 4.89 0.54 15.66
N ILE A 100 4.26 1.70 15.38
CA ILE A 100 3.40 2.39 16.35
C ILE A 100 2.23 1.49 16.79
N LEU A 101 1.71 0.67 15.90
CA LEU A 101 0.61 -0.25 16.16
C LEU A 101 1.07 -1.62 16.73
N GLY A 102 2.32 -1.72 17.19
CA GLY A 102 2.84 -2.91 17.86
C GLY A 102 3.37 -4.00 16.92
N GLY A 103 3.56 -3.72 15.64
CA GLY A 103 4.26 -4.64 14.74
C GLY A 103 5.78 -4.53 14.91
N LYS A 104 6.46 -5.68 15.01
CA LYS A 104 7.93 -5.77 14.87
C LYS A 104 8.24 -6.25 13.46
N ILE A 105 8.89 -5.41 12.66
CA ILE A 105 9.08 -5.74 11.25
C ILE A 105 10.29 -6.66 11.06
N PHE A 106 10.05 -7.83 10.46
CA PHE A 106 11.09 -8.62 9.83
C PHE A 106 11.41 -8.03 8.47
N GLU A 107 12.57 -7.40 8.33
CA GLU A 107 13.05 -6.88 7.06
C GLU A 107 13.68 -8.00 6.23
N SER A 108 13.03 -8.35 5.12
CA SER A 108 13.62 -9.22 4.11
C SER A 108 14.84 -8.53 3.48
N LYS A 109 15.82 -9.28 3.02
CA LYS A 109 16.93 -8.73 2.21
C LYS A 109 16.44 -8.04 0.92
N TYR A 110 15.24 -8.33 0.49
CA TYR A 110 14.58 -7.71 -0.66
C TYR A 110 13.51 -6.73 -0.17
N ASN A 111 13.93 -5.58 0.32
CA ASN A 111 13.07 -4.52 0.80
C ASN A 111 13.38 -3.19 0.11
N ARG A 112 12.56 -2.19 0.32
CA ARG A 112 12.67 -0.83 -0.22
C ARG A 112 12.87 -0.83 -1.74
N GLU A 113 13.91 -0.20 -2.25
CA GLU A 113 14.25 -0.11 -3.68
C GLU A 113 14.48 -1.50 -4.29
N ASN A 114 15.03 -2.42 -3.51
CA ASN A 114 15.34 -3.79 -3.94
C ASN A 114 14.17 -4.77 -3.79
N ALA A 115 12.98 -4.28 -3.42
CA ALA A 115 11.83 -5.13 -3.22
C ALA A 115 11.45 -5.92 -4.49
N ILE A 116 11.30 -7.23 -4.34
CA ILE A 116 10.79 -8.07 -5.43
C ILE A 116 9.31 -7.76 -5.64
N CYS A 117 8.91 -7.54 -6.89
CA CYS A 117 7.52 -7.34 -7.26
C CYS A 117 6.63 -8.50 -6.79
N CYS A 118 5.39 -8.17 -6.40
CA CYS A 118 4.41 -9.19 -6.05
C CYS A 118 3.99 -10.08 -7.23
N GLY A 119 4.20 -9.60 -8.48
CA GLY A 119 3.82 -10.32 -9.71
C GLY A 119 2.39 -10.06 -10.19
N GLY A 120 1.59 -9.28 -9.45
CA GLY A 120 0.16 -9.12 -9.77
C GLY A 120 -0.18 -7.96 -10.72
N GLY A 121 0.75 -7.01 -10.91
CA GLY A 121 0.52 -5.79 -11.68
C GLY A 121 0.58 -5.96 -13.20
N GLY A 122 0.31 -4.86 -13.95
CA GLY A 122 0.45 -4.81 -15.40
C GLY A 122 -0.45 -5.79 -16.17
N GLY A 123 -1.56 -6.26 -15.58
CA GLY A 123 -2.43 -7.24 -16.21
C GLY A 123 -1.94 -8.70 -16.11
N VAL A 124 -0.75 -8.95 -15.53
CA VAL A 124 -0.16 -10.31 -15.45
C VAL A 124 -1.09 -11.26 -14.71
N ARG A 125 -1.65 -10.81 -13.57
CA ARG A 125 -2.57 -11.68 -12.81
C ARG A 125 -3.82 -12.06 -13.58
N ALA A 126 -4.34 -11.18 -14.42
CA ALA A 126 -5.55 -11.44 -15.21
C ALA A 126 -5.28 -12.34 -16.43
N ASN A 127 -4.15 -12.13 -17.11
CA ASN A 127 -3.82 -12.81 -18.36
C ASN A 127 -2.92 -14.05 -18.18
N PHE A 128 -2.10 -14.06 -17.11
CA PHE A 128 -1.12 -15.10 -16.82
C PHE A 128 -1.12 -15.46 -15.33
N PRO A 129 -2.24 -15.95 -14.76
CA PRO A 129 -2.39 -16.17 -13.32
C PRO A 129 -1.35 -17.12 -12.73
N GLU A 130 -0.92 -18.14 -13.46
CA GLU A 130 0.08 -19.09 -12.99
C GLU A 130 1.47 -18.41 -12.84
N ILE A 131 1.83 -17.52 -13.76
CA ILE A 131 3.06 -16.72 -13.65
C ILE A 131 2.97 -15.79 -12.44
N ALA A 132 1.86 -15.08 -12.28
CA ALA A 132 1.64 -14.20 -11.13
C ALA A 132 1.77 -14.95 -9.81
N LYS A 133 1.16 -16.14 -9.70
CA LYS A 133 1.23 -17.00 -8.52
C LYS A 133 2.64 -17.52 -8.26
N ALA A 134 3.37 -17.95 -9.30
CA ALA A 134 4.75 -18.40 -9.17
C ALA A 134 5.67 -17.29 -8.63
N VAL A 135 5.51 -16.06 -9.12
CA VAL A 135 6.25 -14.88 -8.62
C VAL A 135 5.90 -14.61 -7.15
N ALA A 136 4.61 -14.63 -6.79
CA ALA A 136 4.17 -14.45 -5.41
C ALA A 136 4.74 -15.53 -4.48
N LYS A 137 4.76 -16.79 -4.91
CA LYS A 137 5.36 -17.91 -4.16
C LYS A 137 6.85 -17.72 -3.96
N LYS A 138 7.59 -17.36 -5.02
CA LYS A 138 9.02 -17.06 -4.94
C LYS A 138 9.30 -15.92 -3.99
N LYS A 139 8.52 -14.82 -4.05
CA LYS A 139 8.64 -13.71 -3.11
C LYS A 139 8.41 -14.16 -1.67
N SER A 140 7.35 -14.92 -1.42
CA SER A 140 7.00 -15.39 -0.07
C SER A 140 8.04 -16.31 0.53
N SER A 141 8.83 -17.03 -0.28
CA SER A 141 9.90 -17.93 0.21
C SER A 141 11.09 -17.19 0.84
N PHE A 142 11.18 -15.85 0.69
CA PHE A 142 12.19 -15.03 1.37
C PHE A 142 11.75 -14.55 2.76
N ILE A 143 10.54 -14.91 3.19
CA ILE A 143 9.99 -14.57 4.49
C ILE A 143 9.88 -15.85 5.30
N PRO A 144 10.60 -15.97 6.44
CA PRO A 144 10.60 -17.15 7.28
C PRO A 144 9.17 -17.56 7.72
N GLU A 145 8.94 -18.84 7.94
CA GLU A 145 7.60 -19.35 8.29
C GLU A 145 7.10 -18.85 9.64
N HIS A 146 7.99 -18.60 10.59
CA HIS A 146 7.65 -18.05 11.90
C HIS A 146 7.16 -16.59 11.86
N VAL A 147 7.30 -15.89 10.72
CA VAL A 147 6.72 -14.57 10.51
C VAL A 147 5.25 -14.73 10.12
N GLY A 148 4.35 -14.44 11.05
CA GLY A 148 2.93 -14.79 10.93
C GLY A 148 2.15 -14.00 9.87
N LYS A 149 2.58 -12.78 9.53
CA LYS A 149 1.85 -11.89 8.63
C LYS A 149 2.78 -11.21 7.62
N VAL A 150 2.27 -11.01 6.40
CA VAL A 150 2.92 -10.22 5.34
C VAL A 150 1.99 -9.06 5.00
N ILE A 151 2.32 -7.87 5.48
CA ILE A 151 1.48 -6.68 5.34
C ILE A 151 1.82 -5.95 4.06
N SER A 152 0.81 -5.52 3.29
CA SER A 152 1.00 -4.73 2.08
C SER A 152 -0.05 -3.62 1.97
N PRO A 153 0.36 -2.35 1.77
CA PRO A 153 -0.53 -1.23 1.49
C PRO A 153 -0.91 -1.14 -0.01
N CYS A 154 -1.22 -2.27 -0.62
CA CYS A 154 -1.66 -2.36 -2.01
C CYS A 154 -2.59 -3.55 -2.16
N GLY A 155 -3.87 -3.30 -2.49
CA GLY A 155 -4.86 -4.34 -2.64
C GLY A 155 -4.50 -5.40 -3.71
N LEU A 156 -3.82 -4.99 -4.80
CA LEU A 156 -3.37 -5.93 -5.82
C LEU A 156 -2.21 -6.81 -5.33
N CYS A 157 -1.25 -6.22 -4.58
CA CYS A 157 -0.16 -6.98 -3.96
C CYS A 157 -0.71 -7.94 -2.90
N TYR A 158 -1.60 -7.46 -2.03
CA TYR A 158 -2.31 -8.28 -1.06
C TYR A 158 -2.96 -9.49 -1.75
N ALA A 159 -3.78 -9.24 -2.76
CA ALA A 159 -4.52 -10.29 -3.44
C ALA A 159 -3.62 -11.29 -4.17
N ASN A 160 -2.49 -10.85 -4.74
CA ASN A 160 -1.57 -11.77 -5.41
C ASN A 160 -0.71 -12.56 -4.42
N ILE A 161 -0.21 -11.95 -3.35
CA ILE A 161 0.52 -12.64 -2.28
C ILE A 161 -0.41 -13.65 -1.58
N LYS A 162 -1.69 -13.29 -1.36
CA LYS A 162 -2.73 -14.18 -0.79
C LYS A 162 -2.93 -15.44 -1.60
N SER A 163 -2.77 -15.39 -2.91
CA SER A 163 -2.85 -16.58 -3.76
C SER A 163 -1.71 -17.59 -3.53
N ALA A 164 -0.65 -17.19 -2.86
CA ALA A 164 0.52 -18.02 -2.59
C ALA A 164 0.71 -18.34 -1.10
N THR A 165 0.14 -17.56 -0.20
CA THR A 165 0.23 -17.76 1.26
C THR A 165 -0.93 -17.10 1.99
N GLU A 166 -1.48 -17.81 2.98
CA GLU A 166 -2.54 -17.28 3.85
C GLU A 166 -2.06 -16.15 4.78
N ARG A 167 -0.74 -15.96 4.92
CA ARG A 167 -0.13 -14.92 5.76
C ARG A 167 -0.30 -13.50 5.22
N SER A 168 -0.82 -13.32 4.00
CA SER A 168 -1.01 -12.00 3.40
C SER A 168 -2.11 -11.22 4.13
N VAL A 169 -1.82 -9.98 4.52
CA VAL A 169 -2.74 -9.07 5.19
C VAL A 169 -2.72 -7.72 4.49
N GLU A 170 -3.89 -7.17 4.23
CA GLU A 170 -4.02 -5.81 3.69
C GLU A 170 -3.71 -4.81 4.81
N PHE A 171 -2.99 -3.73 4.48
CA PHE A 171 -2.50 -2.75 5.45
C PHE A 171 -3.63 -2.06 6.23
N SER A 172 -4.72 -1.68 5.56
CA SER A 172 -5.84 -1.01 6.24
C SER A 172 -6.57 -1.96 7.19
N ASP A 173 -6.67 -3.25 6.83
CA ASP A 173 -7.22 -4.27 7.72
C ASP A 173 -6.35 -4.47 8.97
N PHE A 174 -5.03 -4.53 8.80
CA PHE A 174 -4.10 -4.55 9.93
C PHE A 174 -4.31 -3.34 10.86
N VAL A 175 -4.35 -2.14 10.31
CA VAL A 175 -4.56 -0.89 11.07
C VAL A 175 -5.88 -0.94 11.85
N VAL A 176 -6.97 -1.30 11.19
CA VAL A 176 -8.31 -1.35 11.82
C VAL A 176 -8.35 -2.37 12.95
N ARG A 177 -7.79 -3.58 12.74
CA ARG A 177 -7.74 -4.62 13.77
C ARG A 177 -6.98 -4.14 14.99
N LYS A 178 -5.80 -3.55 14.81
CA LYS A 178 -4.99 -3.03 15.92
C LYS A 178 -5.68 -1.90 16.67
N LEU A 179 -6.32 -0.97 15.98
CA LEU A 179 -7.05 0.13 16.62
C LEU A 179 -8.29 -0.35 17.40
N ARG A 180 -8.91 -1.46 16.98
CA ARG A 180 -10.04 -2.08 17.68
C ARG A 180 -9.64 -3.06 18.79
N GLY A 181 -8.36 -3.31 19.01
CA GLY A 181 -7.87 -4.32 19.96
C GLY A 181 -8.16 -5.76 19.52
N MET A 182 -8.32 -6.01 18.22
CA MET A 182 -8.53 -7.33 17.63
C MET A 182 -7.17 -7.93 17.22
N ARG A 183 -6.90 -9.15 17.69
CA ARG A 183 -5.66 -9.91 17.36
C ARG A 183 -5.76 -10.60 16.00
#